data_a4dbfdf40f8cde196fa368510b8de122
#
_entry.id   a4dbfdf40f8cde196fa368510b8de122
#
_cell.length_a   1.000
_cell.length_b   1.000
_cell.length_c   1.000
_cell.angle_alpha   90.00
_cell.angle_beta   90.00
_cell.angle_gamma   90.00
#
_symmetry.space_group_name_H-M   'P 1'
#
loop_
_entity.id
_entity.type
_entity.pdbx_description
1 polymer ?
#
loop_
_entity_poly.entity_id
_entity_poly.type
_entity_poly.pdbx_seq_one_letter_code
_entity_poly.pdbx_strand_id
1 'polypeptide(L)'
;MRDLKHLIYFESLLENADNDLVKQAQAEGKLAIGYTCYHMPEPLLNLPGCFSVRLRAPRTGSLDIATYYMSNYTCEYARALVERGMEGGYQFLDALAGVDACSMMNRAMEHFEILQMNDKPNFFVTHCDIPYKITDYTLDSYVKQMRRRVLDPLTEKYG
;
A
#
# COMPACT_ATOMS: atom_id res chain seq x y z
N MET A 1 11.01 -16.78 33.04
CA MET A 1 11.17 -15.57 32.20
C MET A 1 10.63 -15.92 30.86
N ARG A 2 9.50 -15.31 30.39
CA ARG A 2 9.01 -15.53 29.03
C ARG A 2 10.06 -14.99 28.06
N ASP A 3 10.38 -15.77 27.04
CA ASP A 3 11.31 -15.35 26.01
C ASP A 3 10.69 -14.21 25.18
N LEU A 4 11.14 -12.98 25.43
CA LEU A 4 10.69 -11.77 24.74
C LEU A 4 11.34 -11.61 23.33
N LYS A 5 12.21 -12.54 22.95
CA LYS A 5 12.96 -12.48 21.69
C LYS A 5 12.08 -12.27 20.48
N HIS A 6 10.96 -12.98 20.40
CA HIS A 6 10.02 -12.83 19.27
C HIS A 6 9.29 -11.49 19.30
N LEU A 7 8.97 -10.95 20.48
CA LEU A 7 8.34 -9.62 20.59
C LEU A 7 9.29 -8.53 20.10
N ILE A 8 10.55 -8.58 20.54
CA ILE A 8 11.58 -7.64 20.10
C ILE A 8 11.77 -7.71 18.57
N TYR A 9 11.77 -8.92 18.02
CA TYR A 9 11.88 -9.11 16.56
C TYR A 9 10.66 -8.50 15.84
N PHE A 10 9.44 -8.79 16.28
CA PHE A 10 8.25 -8.19 15.67
C PHE A 10 8.21 -6.67 15.83
N GLU A 11 8.64 -6.14 16.95
CA GLU A 11 8.75 -4.70 17.18
C GLU A 11 9.72 -4.06 16.19
N SER A 12 10.88 -4.67 15.95
CA SER A 12 11.85 -4.18 14.97
C SER A 12 11.29 -4.15 13.54
N LEU A 13 10.46 -5.12 13.17
CA LEU A 13 9.77 -5.12 11.86
C LEU A 13 8.74 -3.99 11.75
N LEU A 14 8.22 -3.50 12.88
CA LEU A 14 7.25 -2.41 12.90
C LEU A 14 7.89 -1.02 12.82
N GLU A 15 9.19 -0.91 13.03
CA GLU A 15 9.88 0.38 13.07
C GLU A 15 9.92 1.10 11.71
N ASN A 16 9.96 0.35 10.61
CA ASN A 16 9.98 0.89 9.25
C ASN A 16 9.02 0.13 8.35
N ALA A 17 8.43 0.83 7.38
CA ALA A 17 7.65 0.18 6.32
C ALA A 17 8.55 -0.68 5.42
N ASP A 18 9.76 -0.19 5.11
CA ASP A 18 10.84 -0.92 4.44
C ASP A 18 11.63 -1.75 5.45
N ASN A 19 11.02 -2.79 5.98
CA ASN A 19 11.62 -3.68 6.97
C ASN A 19 12.44 -4.82 6.30
N ASP A 20 13.12 -5.59 7.13
CA ASP A 20 14.03 -6.66 6.66
C ASP A 20 13.33 -7.72 5.81
N LEU A 21 12.04 -8.01 6.04
CA LEU A 21 11.28 -8.96 5.21
C LEU A 21 11.04 -8.41 3.82
N VAL A 22 10.76 -7.11 3.70
CA VAL A 22 10.60 -6.44 2.40
C VAL A 22 11.92 -6.46 1.65
N LYS A 23 13.03 -6.10 2.30
CA LYS A 23 14.36 -6.10 1.71
C LYS A 23 14.78 -7.49 1.24
N GLN A 24 14.48 -8.52 2.06
CA GLN A 24 14.74 -9.91 1.68
C GLN A 24 13.92 -10.30 0.44
N ALA A 25 12.62 -10.00 0.41
CA ALA A 25 11.76 -10.29 -0.73
C ALA A 25 12.26 -9.60 -2.01
N GLN A 26 12.69 -8.34 -1.92
CA GLN A 26 13.28 -7.62 -3.05
C GLN A 26 14.64 -8.20 -3.49
N ALA A 27 15.47 -8.65 -2.56
CA ALA A 27 16.72 -9.36 -2.89
C ALA A 27 16.46 -10.70 -3.60
N GLU A 28 15.30 -11.33 -3.37
CA GLU A 28 14.83 -12.51 -4.10
C GLU A 28 14.19 -12.15 -5.46
N GLY A 29 14.19 -10.88 -5.86
CA GLY A 29 13.60 -10.39 -7.12
C GLY A 29 12.08 -10.21 -7.09
N LYS A 30 11.45 -10.18 -5.91
CA LYS A 30 10.01 -9.96 -5.79
C LYS A 30 9.66 -8.49 -5.83
N LEU A 31 8.52 -8.16 -6.44
CA LEU A 31 7.93 -6.83 -6.44
C LEU A 31 7.29 -6.53 -5.08
N ALA A 32 7.55 -5.36 -4.53
CA ALA A 32 6.93 -4.90 -3.30
C ALA A 32 5.62 -4.16 -3.61
N ILE A 33 4.50 -4.80 -3.32
CA ILE A 33 3.15 -4.25 -3.57
C ILE A 33 2.60 -3.66 -2.28
N GLY A 34 2.54 -2.34 -2.20
CA GLY A 34 1.93 -1.64 -1.08
C GLY A 34 0.41 -1.76 -1.06
N TYR A 35 -0.19 -1.85 0.11
CA TYR A 35 -1.64 -1.71 0.28
C TYR A 35 -1.99 -1.01 1.59
N THR A 36 -3.16 -0.39 1.65
CA THR A 36 -3.54 0.45 2.79
C THR A 36 -4.59 -0.19 3.70
N CYS A 37 -5.55 -0.90 3.13
CA CYS A 37 -6.71 -1.40 3.85
C CYS A 37 -6.79 -2.93 3.81
N TYR A 38 -7.23 -3.53 4.92
CA TYR A 38 -7.39 -5.00 5.01
C TYR A 38 -8.48 -5.57 4.09
N HIS A 39 -9.33 -4.71 3.51
CA HIS A 39 -10.29 -5.13 2.48
C HIS A 39 -9.63 -5.45 1.12
N MET A 40 -8.38 -5.03 0.91
CA MET A 40 -7.61 -5.50 -0.23
C MET A 40 -7.35 -7.00 -0.06
N PRO A 41 -7.63 -7.83 -1.06
CA PRO A 41 -7.39 -9.27 -0.98
C PRO A 41 -5.88 -9.55 -1.03
N GLU A 42 -5.23 -9.48 0.10
CA GLU A 42 -3.78 -9.65 0.26
C GLU A 42 -3.22 -10.90 -0.45
N PRO A 43 -3.92 -12.07 -0.51
CA PRO A 43 -3.42 -13.21 -1.27
C PRO A 43 -3.11 -12.90 -2.74
N LEU A 44 -3.84 -11.97 -3.38
CA LEU A 44 -3.56 -11.52 -4.75
C LEU A 44 -2.31 -10.65 -4.86
N LEU A 45 -1.85 -10.08 -3.76
CA LEU A 45 -0.63 -9.28 -3.71
C LEU A 45 0.61 -10.12 -3.35
N ASN A 46 0.42 -11.42 -3.07
CA ASN A 46 1.46 -12.39 -2.76
C ASN A 46 1.53 -13.51 -3.81
N LEU A 47 1.23 -13.21 -5.06
CA LEU A 47 1.45 -14.12 -6.19
C LEU A 47 2.95 -14.39 -6.38
N PRO A 48 3.32 -15.46 -7.11
CA PRO A 48 4.71 -15.68 -7.47
C PRO A 48 5.35 -14.43 -8.06
N GLY A 49 6.49 -14.01 -7.54
CA GLY A 49 7.15 -12.76 -7.94
C GLY A 49 6.66 -11.49 -7.22
N CYS A 50 5.69 -11.58 -6.32
CA CYS A 50 5.18 -10.43 -5.57
C CYS A 50 5.29 -10.64 -4.05
N PHE A 51 5.35 -9.55 -3.31
CA PHE A 51 5.35 -9.50 -1.86
C PHE A 51 4.48 -8.33 -1.37
N SER A 52 3.46 -8.61 -0.58
CA SER A 52 2.56 -7.58 -0.07
C SER A 52 3.17 -6.81 1.10
N VAL A 53 2.94 -5.50 1.12
CA VAL A 53 3.39 -4.62 2.20
C VAL A 53 2.22 -3.76 2.65
N ARG A 54 1.69 -4.02 3.84
CA ARG A 54 0.71 -3.11 4.41
C ARG A 54 1.39 -1.81 4.83
N LEU A 55 1.00 -0.71 4.20
CA LEU A 55 1.60 0.58 4.48
C LEU A 55 1.29 1.06 5.89
N ARG A 56 2.29 1.60 6.51
CA ARG A 56 2.27 2.28 7.80
C ARG A 56 3.17 3.49 7.69
N ALA A 57 2.93 4.48 8.52
CA ALA A 57 3.75 5.67 8.63
C ALA A 57 4.44 5.73 10.01
N PRO A 58 5.34 4.77 10.32
CA PRO A 58 6.06 4.81 11.57
C PRO A 58 7.01 5.99 11.59
N ARG A 59 7.22 6.57 12.78
CA ARG A 59 8.17 7.68 12.99
C ARG A 59 7.82 8.97 12.20
N THR A 60 6.57 9.15 11.81
CA THR A 60 6.12 10.43 11.28
C THR A 60 6.13 11.45 12.42
N GLY A 61 7.04 12.40 12.37
CA GLY A 61 7.24 13.36 13.46
C GLY A 61 6.26 14.53 13.43
N SER A 62 5.76 14.89 12.26
CA SER A 62 4.75 15.93 12.07
C SER A 62 3.79 15.54 10.95
N LEU A 63 2.78 16.35 10.72
CA LEU A 63 1.85 16.24 9.60
C LEU A 63 1.77 17.56 8.83
N ASP A 64 2.85 18.32 8.86
CA ASP A 64 2.88 19.70 8.35
C ASP A 64 2.74 19.73 6.82
N ILE A 65 3.47 18.86 6.12
CA ILE A 65 3.39 18.78 4.65
C ILE A 65 2.01 18.25 4.23
N ALA A 66 1.54 17.18 4.86
CA ALA A 66 0.24 16.60 4.55
C ALA A 66 -0.91 17.58 4.75
N THR A 67 -0.78 18.51 5.69
CA THR A 67 -1.80 19.55 5.99
C THR A 67 -2.01 20.52 4.83
N TYR A 68 -1.03 20.73 3.95
CA TYR A 68 -1.21 21.52 2.73
C TYR A 68 -2.10 20.84 1.70
N TYR A 69 -2.16 19.52 1.72
CA TYR A 69 -2.89 18.72 0.72
C TYR A 69 -4.19 18.12 1.25
N MET A 70 -4.24 17.87 2.56
CA MET A 70 -5.35 17.22 3.23
C MET A 70 -5.76 18.01 4.47
N SER A 71 -7.06 18.28 4.61
CA SER A 71 -7.61 18.99 5.76
C SER A 71 -7.26 18.32 7.09
N ASN A 72 -7.11 19.12 8.15
CA ASN A 72 -6.93 18.66 9.53
C ASN A 72 -8.08 17.75 10.03
N TYR A 73 -9.25 17.80 9.39
CA TYR A 73 -10.37 16.92 9.68
C TYR A 73 -10.25 15.54 9.02
N THR A 74 -9.25 15.35 8.15
CA THR A 74 -9.00 14.06 7.53
C THR A 74 -8.34 13.12 8.53
N CYS A 75 -8.63 11.83 8.38
CA CYS A 75 -8.05 10.75 9.18
C CYS A 75 -6.52 10.92 9.31
N GLU A 76 -6.02 10.87 10.54
CA GLU A 76 -4.60 11.05 10.84
C GLU A 76 -3.73 10.01 10.12
N TYR A 77 -4.19 8.76 10.06
CA TYR A 77 -3.49 7.71 9.32
C TYR A 77 -3.34 8.06 7.83
N ALA A 78 -4.38 8.55 7.18
CA ALA A 78 -4.32 8.95 5.77
C ALA A 78 -3.32 10.11 5.56
N ARG A 79 -3.34 11.11 6.46
CA ARG A 79 -2.37 12.22 6.42
C ARG A 79 -0.94 11.74 6.68
N ALA A 80 -0.75 10.86 7.65
CA ALA A 80 0.57 10.31 7.96
C ALA A 80 1.17 9.52 6.78
N LEU A 81 0.34 8.81 6.00
CA LEU A 81 0.80 8.16 4.77
C LEU A 81 1.25 9.18 3.72
N VAL A 82 0.52 10.27 3.54
CA VAL A 82 0.90 11.34 2.61
C VAL A 82 2.19 12.01 3.07
N GLU A 83 2.31 12.38 4.35
CA GLU A 83 3.53 12.94 4.93
C GLU A 83 4.73 12.04 4.65
N ARG A 84 4.63 10.76 5.03
CA ARG A 84 5.70 9.78 4.82
C ARG A 84 6.01 9.54 3.34
N GLY A 85 5.01 9.61 2.46
CA GLY A 85 5.19 9.54 1.02
C GLY A 85 6.02 10.70 0.49
N MET A 86 5.70 11.92 0.90
CA MET A 86 6.43 13.15 0.54
C MET A 86 7.88 13.16 1.06
N GLU A 87 8.14 12.52 2.20
CA GLU A 87 9.48 12.29 2.74
C GLU A 87 10.26 11.20 1.97
N GLY A 88 9.68 10.59 0.95
CA GLY A 88 10.30 9.50 0.18
C GLY A 88 10.30 8.14 0.89
N GLY A 89 9.51 7.98 1.94
CA GLY A 89 9.51 6.77 2.76
C GLY A 89 8.95 5.51 2.09
N TYR A 90 8.43 5.64 0.86
CA TYR A 90 7.85 4.53 0.09
C TYR A 90 8.48 4.33 -1.29
N GLN A 91 9.70 4.82 -1.49
CA GLN A 91 10.46 4.61 -2.74
C GLN A 91 10.76 3.14 -3.07
N PHE A 92 10.68 2.27 -2.07
CA PHE A 92 10.90 0.84 -2.25
C PHE A 92 9.74 0.13 -2.97
N LEU A 93 8.53 0.71 -2.98
CA LEU A 93 7.35 0.09 -3.60
C LEU A 93 7.44 0.05 -5.12
N ASP A 94 6.87 -0.99 -5.70
CA ASP A 94 6.70 -1.16 -7.15
C ASP A 94 5.25 -0.86 -7.60
N ALA A 95 4.28 -1.06 -6.70
CA ALA A 95 2.90 -0.63 -6.90
C ALA A 95 2.22 -0.31 -5.57
N LEU A 96 1.14 0.46 -5.62
CA LEU A 96 0.29 0.76 -4.48
C LEU A 96 -1.16 0.44 -4.81
N ALA A 97 -1.72 -0.54 -4.11
CA ALA A 97 -3.08 -1.02 -4.29
C ALA A 97 -4.00 -0.52 -3.15
N GLY A 98 -5.03 0.20 -3.51
CA GLY A 98 -6.05 0.69 -2.59
C GLY A 98 -7.42 0.09 -2.86
N VAL A 99 -8.33 0.27 -1.93
CA VAL A 99 -9.73 -0.11 -2.06
C VAL A 99 -10.60 1.12 -1.88
N ASP A 100 -11.63 1.23 -2.71
CA ASP A 100 -12.63 2.31 -2.62
C ASP A 100 -13.64 2.00 -1.50
N ALA A 101 -13.18 2.14 -0.26
CA ALA A 101 -13.99 1.92 0.94
C ALA A 101 -14.03 3.15 1.86
N CYS A 102 -13.14 4.11 1.66
CA CYS A 102 -13.00 5.28 2.53
C CYS A 102 -12.51 6.48 1.73
N SER A 103 -13.34 7.51 1.60
CA SER A 103 -13.02 8.72 0.84
C SER A 103 -11.74 9.43 1.32
N MET A 104 -11.42 9.37 2.61
CA MET A 104 -10.20 9.96 3.15
C MET A 104 -8.96 9.19 2.68
N MET A 105 -9.04 7.86 2.63
CA MET A 105 -7.94 7.03 2.12
C MET A 105 -7.82 7.15 0.60
N ASN A 106 -8.93 7.20 -0.14
CA ASN A 106 -8.92 7.43 -1.57
C ASN A 106 -8.18 8.72 -1.90
N ARG A 107 -8.47 9.79 -1.14
CA ARG A 107 -7.76 11.06 -1.32
C ARG A 107 -6.26 10.95 -1.07
N ALA A 108 -5.84 10.21 -0.04
CA ALA A 108 -4.42 9.95 0.19
C ALA A 108 -3.77 9.20 -0.99
N MET A 109 -4.45 8.17 -1.51
CA MET A 109 -3.97 7.39 -2.66
C MET A 109 -3.87 8.24 -3.94
N GLU A 110 -4.84 9.12 -4.22
CA GLU A 110 -4.79 10.07 -5.32
C GLU A 110 -3.57 10.99 -5.21
N HIS A 111 -3.21 11.42 -4.01
CA HIS A 111 -2.02 12.24 -3.80
C HIS A 111 -0.72 11.49 -4.13
N PHE A 112 -0.65 10.19 -3.89
CA PHE A 112 0.51 9.39 -4.31
C PHE A 112 0.75 9.49 -5.82
N GLU A 113 -0.33 9.50 -6.60
CA GLU A 113 -0.27 9.59 -8.05
C GLU A 113 -0.03 11.04 -8.52
N ILE A 114 -0.84 12.00 -8.05
CA ILE A 114 -0.79 13.40 -8.49
C ILE A 114 0.55 14.07 -8.12
N LEU A 115 1.07 13.80 -6.93
CA LEU A 115 2.31 14.39 -6.43
C LEU A 115 3.54 13.55 -6.77
N GLN A 116 3.37 12.44 -7.49
CA GLN A 116 4.45 11.56 -7.90
C GLN A 116 5.38 11.19 -6.74
N MET A 117 4.79 10.70 -5.63
CA MET A 117 5.52 10.41 -4.40
C MET A 117 6.48 9.21 -4.50
N ASN A 118 6.56 8.56 -5.65
CA ASN A 118 7.51 7.48 -5.93
C ASN A 118 8.10 7.71 -7.32
N ASP A 119 9.44 7.72 -7.40
CA ASP A 119 10.20 8.08 -8.60
C ASP A 119 10.43 6.89 -9.56
N LYS A 120 10.00 5.68 -9.20
CA LYS A 120 10.19 4.51 -10.08
C LYS A 120 9.35 4.65 -11.37
N PRO A 121 9.93 4.47 -12.55
CA PRO A 121 9.23 4.71 -13.82
C PRO A 121 8.04 3.77 -14.05
N ASN A 122 8.07 2.58 -13.48
CA ASN A 122 6.99 1.58 -13.59
C ASN A 122 6.03 1.60 -12.41
N PHE A 123 6.27 2.44 -11.40
CA PHE A 123 5.36 2.56 -10.26
C PHE A 123 3.96 2.97 -10.72
N PHE A 124 2.95 2.39 -10.13
CA PHE A 124 1.57 2.77 -10.36
C PHE A 124 0.71 2.65 -9.11
N VAL A 125 -0.32 3.46 -9.06
CA VAL A 125 -1.35 3.41 -8.03
C VAL A 125 -2.62 2.83 -8.65
N THR A 126 -3.30 1.97 -7.94
CA THR A 126 -4.56 1.40 -8.38
C THR A 126 -5.60 1.34 -7.28
N HIS A 127 -6.88 1.47 -7.65
CA HIS A 127 -8.01 1.38 -6.74
C HIS A 127 -8.94 0.27 -7.20
N CYS A 128 -9.46 -0.48 -6.24
CA CYS A 128 -10.43 -1.53 -6.47
C CYS A 128 -11.70 -1.27 -5.65
N ASP A 129 -12.85 -1.31 -6.30
CA ASP A 129 -14.13 -1.18 -5.63
C ASP A 129 -14.43 -2.46 -4.85
N ILE A 130 -15.01 -2.33 -3.66
CA ILE A 130 -15.44 -3.47 -2.87
C ILE A 130 -16.95 -3.65 -3.04
N PRO A 131 -17.40 -4.86 -3.40
CA PRO A 131 -18.83 -5.13 -3.49
C PRO A 131 -19.50 -4.92 -2.11
N TYR A 132 -20.44 -4.00 -2.03
CA TYR A 132 -21.25 -3.78 -0.83
C TYR A 132 -22.16 -4.98 -0.52
N LYS A 133 -22.66 -5.64 -1.58
CA LYS A 133 -23.49 -6.84 -1.48
C LYS A 133 -22.89 -7.95 -2.32
N ILE A 134 -22.77 -9.14 -1.73
CA ILE A 134 -22.25 -10.30 -2.42
C ILE A 134 -23.38 -10.98 -3.20
N THR A 135 -23.27 -10.95 -4.51
CA THR A 135 -24.11 -11.66 -5.48
C THR A 135 -23.20 -12.23 -6.57
N ASP A 136 -23.68 -13.19 -7.35
CA ASP A 136 -22.88 -13.75 -8.46
C ASP A 136 -22.41 -12.66 -9.43
N TYR A 137 -23.27 -11.69 -9.72
CA TYR A 137 -22.94 -10.55 -10.58
C TYR A 137 -21.83 -9.66 -9.98
N THR A 138 -21.95 -9.30 -8.70
CA THR A 138 -20.95 -8.43 -8.05
C THR A 138 -19.63 -9.15 -7.84
N LEU A 139 -19.65 -10.45 -7.62
CA LEU A 139 -18.45 -11.29 -7.52
C LEU A 139 -17.72 -11.37 -8.86
N ASP A 140 -18.44 -11.66 -9.96
CA ASP A 140 -17.86 -11.68 -11.31
C ASP A 140 -17.27 -10.31 -11.69
N SER A 141 -17.97 -9.22 -11.39
CA SER A 141 -17.48 -7.85 -11.60
C SER A 141 -16.20 -7.58 -10.79
N TYR A 142 -16.16 -8.02 -9.54
CA TYR A 142 -14.99 -7.86 -8.66
C TYR A 142 -13.77 -8.62 -9.19
N VAL A 143 -13.95 -9.86 -9.63
CA VAL A 143 -12.88 -10.67 -10.23
C VAL A 143 -12.33 -10.00 -11.50
N LYS A 144 -13.20 -9.52 -12.38
CA LYS A 144 -12.81 -8.77 -13.59
C LYS A 144 -12.03 -7.50 -13.25
N GLN A 145 -12.47 -6.82 -12.21
CA GLN A 145 -11.81 -5.61 -11.73
C GLN A 145 -10.41 -5.90 -11.15
N MET A 146 -10.26 -6.93 -10.33
CA MET A 146 -8.97 -7.37 -9.81
C MET A 146 -7.99 -7.69 -10.94
N ARG A 147 -8.45 -8.41 -11.97
CA ARG A 147 -7.62 -8.68 -13.13
C ARG A 147 -7.18 -7.38 -13.80
N ARG A 148 -8.12 -6.57 -14.24
CA ARG A 148 -7.84 -5.35 -15.02
C ARG A 148 -7.03 -4.30 -14.26
N ARG A 149 -7.26 -4.16 -12.94
CA ARG A 149 -6.66 -3.08 -12.15
C ARG A 149 -5.39 -3.50 -11.40
N VAL A 150 -5.20 -4.78 -11.14
CA VAL A 150 -4.04 -5.28 -10.39
C VAL A 150 -3.17 -6.15 -11.28
N LEU A 151 -3.70 -7.25 -11.81
CA LEU A 151 -2.88 -8.26 -12.51
C LEU A 151 -2.39 -7.77 -13.87
N ASP A 152 -3.27 -7.21 -14.70
CA ASP A 152 -2.90 -6.75 -16.04
C ASP A 152 -1.81 -5.65 -15.98
N PRO A 153 -1.92 -4.59 -15.14
CA PRO A 153 -0.87 -3.60 -14.99
C PRO A 153 0.44 -4.15 -14.44
N LEU A 154 0.40 -5.12 -13.51
CA LEU A 154 1.61 -5.78 -13.02
C LEU A 154 2.31 -6.53 -14.14
N THR A 155 1.57 -7.31 -14.93
CA THR A 155 2.11 -8.06 -16.06
C THR A 155 2.63 -7.12 -17.16
N GLU A 156 1.92 -6.05 -17.47
CA GLU A 156 2.31 -5.09 -18.50
C GLU A 156 3.61 -4.34 -18.16
N LYS A 157 3.77 -3.97 -16.89
CA LYS A 157 4.90 -3.15 -16.45
C LYS A 157 6.12 -3.95 -16.00
N TYR A 158 5.91 -5.16 -15.54
CA TYR A 158 6.99 -5.96 -14.92
C TYR A 158 7.16 -7.35 -15.56
N GLY A 159 6.28 -7.80 -16.45
CA GLY A 159 6.33 -9.10 -17.11
C GLY A 159 5.67 -10.18 -16.29
#